data_1575e26dff9f501b2d11a5935da30c07
#
_entry.id   1575e26dff9f501b2d11a5935da30c07
#
_cell.length_a   1.000
_cell.length_b   1.000
_cell.length_c   1.000
_cell.angle_alpha   90.00
_cell.angle_beta   90.00
_cell.angle_gamma   90.00
#
_symmetry.space_group_name_H-M   'P 1'
#
loop_
_entity.id
_entity.type
_entity.pdbx_description
1 polymer ?
#
loop_
_entity_poly.entity_id
_entity_poly.type
_entity_poly.pdbx_seq_one_letter_code
_entity_poly.pdbx_strand_id
1 'polypeptide(L)'
;MEYELAKIHPSEWAMLQQQGEILAKSALIANIKNPAAAVVKVWFGRELGLSAQMAIQEIHLIEGRPSIGVNAMQALLARGGVTWTVNEGDGFCEVTFRRPGWEPMVSKYTIAEAQAAKLLSKANWVQNKTAMLYARAFSRGARRIGADLLNGGMYTPDEIRDGEVREFDDTADVEAEPDKRDQIRNMLFDIVGHTPFQPMTAAINAALRRECKALTGYDRPADIPDDKLDEALANVNARRALSEPAEIVQ
;
A
#
# COMPACT_ATOMS: atom_id res chain seq x y z
N MET A 1 -2.31 -26.82 10.65
CA MET A 1 -1.19 -26.02 10.15
C MET A 1 -1.25 -24.74 10.97
N GLU A 2 -0.37 -24.60 11.93
CA GLU A 2 -0.28 -23.40 12.76
C GLU A 2 0.30 -22.29 11.87
N TYR A 3 -0.46 -21.23 11.63
CA TYR A 3 0.02 -20.03 10.95
C TYR A 3 0.90 -19.26 11.96
N GLU A 4 2.17 -19.52 11.95
CA GLU A 4 3.14 -18.66 12.60
C GLU A 4 3.26 -17.39 11.75
N LEU A 5 2.63 -16.29 12.18
CA LEU A 5 2.83 -14.97 11.58
C LEU A 5 4.33 -14.70 11.61
N ALA A 6 4.96 -14.69 10.45
CA ALA A 6 6.38 -14.42 10.31
C ALA A 6 6.69 -13.05 10.90
N LYS A 7 7.21 -13.01 12.11
CA LYS A 7 7.68 -11.79 12.75
C LYS A 7 8.76 -11.19 11.88
N ILE A 8 8.52 -10.00 11.32
CA ILE A 8 9.53 -9.28 10.55
C ILE A 8 10.66 -8.94 11.54
N HIS A 9 11.84 -9.47 11.28
CA HIS A 9 13.00 -9.13 12.08
C HIS A 9 13.38 -7.65 11.85
N PRO A 10 13.80 -6.89 12.89
CA PRO A 10 14.15 -5.47 12.74
C PRO A 10 15.17 -5.18 11.63
N SER A 11 16.12 -6.09 11.39
CA SER A 11 17.07 -5.96 10.28
C SER A 11 16.46 -6.10 8.90
N GLU A 12 15.42 -6.92 8.76
CA GLU A 12 14.68 -7.06 7.49
C GLU A 12 13.86 -5.83 7.20
N TRP A 13 13.25 -5.24 8.24
CA TRP A 13 12.52 -3.99 8.13
C TRP A 13 13.43 -2.85 7.68
N ALA A 14 14.61 -2.71 8.30
CA ALA A 14 15.61 -1.71 7.90
C ALA A 14 16.05 -1.90 6.44
N MET A 15 16.25 -3.14 6.00
CA MET A 15 16.61 -3.45 4.62
C MET A 15 15.48 -3.09 3.64
N LEU A 16 14.22 -3.37 3.97
CA LEU A 16 13.06 -3.00 3.14
C LEU A 16 12.95 -1.49 2.97
N GLN A 17 13.21 -0.73 4.03
CA GLN A 17 13.19 0.72 3.99
C GLN A 17 14.32 1.28 3.12
N GLN A 18 15.53 0.79 3.29
CA GLN A 18 16.66 1.19 2.44
C GLN A 18 16.40 0.87 0.96
N GLN A 19 15.84 -0.28 0.67
CA GLN A 19 15.42 -0.64 -0.70
C GLN A 19 14.33 0.31 -1.22
N GLY A 20 13.31 0.63 -0.42
CA GLY A 20 12.26 1.56 -0.77
C GLY A 20 12.79 2.96 -1.11
N GLU A 21 13.74 3.47 -0.32
CA GLU A 21 14.40 4.75 -0.59
C GLU A 21 15.20 4.74 -1.90
N ILE A 22 16.00 3.70 -2.13
CA ILE A 22 16.79 3.57 -3.36
C ILE A 22 15.86 3.54 -4.57
N LEU A 23 14.78 2.77 -4.51
CA LEU A 23 13.82 2.65 -5.61
C LEU A 23 13.12 3.97 -5.91
N ALA A 24 12.70 4.72 -4.87
CA ALA A 24 12.06 6.01 -5.06
C ALA A 24 13.03 7.09 -5.58
N LYS A 25 14.28 7.11 -5.07
CA LYS A 25 15.32 8.06 -5.51
C LYS A 25 15.83 7.76 -6.91
N SER A 26 15.78 6.50 -7.35
CA SER A 26 16.31 6.11 -8.67
C SER A 26 15.51 6.67 -9.84
N ALA A 27 14.26 7.05 -9.63
CA ALA A 27 13.30 7.45 -10.66
C ALA A 27 13.14 6.46 -11.84
N LEU A 28 13.74 5.25 -11.72
CA LEU A 28 13.71 4.23 -12.76
C LEU A 28 12.36 3.52 -12.87
N ILE A 29 11.53 3.62 -11.83
CA ILE A 29 10.22 3.00 -11.78
C ILE A 29 9.17 4.11 -11.66
N ALA A 30 8.50 4.41 -12.76
CA ALA A 30 7.57 5.52 -12.91
C ALA A 30 6.44 5.58 -11.84
N ASN A 31 6.12 4.44 -11.22
CA ASN A 31 5.00 4.31 -10.27
C ASN A 31 5.42 4.44 -8.80
N ILE A 32 6.71 4.71 -8.53
CA ILE A 32 7.20 4.90 -7.17
C ILE A 32 7.62 6.35 -6.98
N LYS A 33 6.71 7.16 -6.47
CA LYS A 33 6.98 8.56 -6.12
C LYS A 33 7.29 8.74 -4.62
N ASN A 34 7.00 7.74 -3.80
CA ASN A 34 7.12 7.79 -2.35
C ASN A 34 7.83 6.52 -1.84
N PRO A 35 8.95 6.65 -1.09
CA PRO A 35 9.63 5.51 -0.48
C PRO A 35 8.73 4.62 0.37
N ALA A 36 7.83 5.21 1.15
CA ALA A 36 6.90 4.45 1.97
C ALA A 36 5.96 3.58 1.12
N ALA A 37 5.48 4.08 -0.02
CA ALA A 37 4.66 3.29 -0.93
C ALA A 37 5.43 2.08 -1.51
N ALA A 38 6.72 2.24 -1.80
CA ALA A 38 7.57 1.13 -2.24
C ALA A 38 7.70 0.06 -1.15
N VAL A 39 7.97 0.46 0.09
CA VAL A 39 8.05 -0.44 1.24
C VAL A 39 6.74 -1.21 1.42
N VAL A 40 5.61 -0.51 1.41
CA VAL A 40 4.28 -1.13 1.56
C VAL A 40 4.02 -2.14 0.44
N LYS A 41 4.31 -1.82 -0.82
CA LYS A 41 4.16 -2.74 -1.95
C LYS A 41 5.01 -4.00 -1.78
N VAL A 42 6.29 -3.84 -1.42
CA VAL A 42 7.20 -4.97 -1.21
C VAL A 42 6.75 -5.82 -0.04
N TRP A 43 6.27 -5.21 1.04
CA TRP A 43 5.74 -5.93 2.18
C TRP A 43 4.51 -6.75 1.82
N PHE A 44 3.50 -6.16 1.20
CA PHE A 44 2.32 -6.91 0.71
C PHE A 44 2.71 -8.01 -0.28
N GLY A 45 3.65 -7.73 -1.18
CA GLY A 45 4.14 -8.74 -2.12
C GLY A 45 4.78 -9.92 -1.42
N ARG A 46 5.54 -9.67 -0.35
CA ARG A 46 6.15 -10.72 0.46
C ARG A 46 5.11 -11.62 1.14
N GLU A 47 4.05 -11.04 1.71
CA GLU A 47 2.93 -11.80 2.28
C GLU A 47 2.26 -12.71 1.23
N LEU A 48 2.23 -12.27 -0.04
CA LEU A 48 1.78 -13.06 -1.17
C LEU A 48 2.86 -13.99 -1.74
N GLY A 49 4.08 -13.96 -1.19
CA GLY A 49 5.24 -14.69 -1.73
C GLY A 49 5.68 -14.19 -3.12
N LEU A 50 5.44 -12.93 -3.47
CA LEU A 50 5.94 -12.31 -4.69
C LEU A 50 7.37 -11.80 -4.48
N SER A 51 8.18 -11.77 -5.55
CA SER A 51 9.46 -11.07 -5.51
C SER A 51 9.25 -9.57 -5.33
N ALA A 52 10.24 -8.85 -4.79
CA ALA A 52 10.17 -7.40 -4.63
C ALA A 52 9.90 -6.70 -5.97
N GLN A 53 10.52 -7.15 -7.06
CA GLN A 53 10.29 -6.61 -8.40
C GLN A 53 8.84 -6.81 -8.85
N MET A 54 8.29 -8.01 -8.69
CA MET A 54 6.91 -8.31 -9.07
C MET A 54 5.92 -7.54 -8.19
N ALA A 55 6.20 -7.41 -6.89
CA ALA A 55 5.40 -6.63 -5.96
C ALA A 55 5.32 -5.15 -6.38
N ILE A 56 6.43 -4.56 -6.78
CA ILE A 56 6.48 -3.16 -7.22
C ILE A 56 5.68 -2.94 -8.50
N GLN A 57 5.75 -3.87 -9.44
CA GLN A 57 5.06 -3.76 -10.73
C GLN A 57 3.56 -4.05 -10.62
N GLU A 58 3.18 -5.07 -9.88
CA GLU A 58 1.83 -5.64 -9.89
C GLU A 58 0.98 -5.22 -8.70
N ILE A 59 1.57 -4.71 -7.59
CA ILE A 59 0.79 -4.18 -6.48
C ILE A 59 0.55 -2.70 -6.67
N HIS A 60 -0.71 -2.31 -6.59
CA HIS A 60 -1.16 -0.93 -6.70
C HIS A 60 -1.90 -0.53 -5.42
N LEU A 61 -1.63 0.67 -4.94
CA LEU A 61 -2.36 1.27 -3.82
C LEU A 61 -3.36 2.27 -4.41
N ILE A 62 -4.63 1.90 -4.41
CA ILE A 62 -5.73 2.72 -4.93
C ILE A 62 -6.60 3.12 -3.75
N GLU A 63 -6.68 4.43 -3.48
CA GLU A 63 -7.46 4.95 -2.35
C GLU A 63 -7.12 4.26 -1.01
N GLY A 64 -5.81 4.08 -0.76
CA GLY A 64 -5.33 3.40 0.45
C GLY A 64 -5.47 1.88 0.46
N ARG A 65 -6.08 1.28 -0.56
CA ARG A 65 -6.32 -0.16 -0.65
C ARG A 65 -5.29 -0.85 -1.55
N PRO A 66 -4.67 -1.96 -1.10
CA PRO A 66 -3.82 -2.76 -1.96
C PRO A 66 -4.67 -3.52 -2.98
N SER A 67 -4.22 -3.50 -4.22
CA SER A 67 -4.80 -4.25 -5.33
C SER A 67 -3.68 -4.92 -6.12
N ILE A 68 -3.99 -5.98 -6.85
CA ILE A 68 -3.00 -6.69 -7.66
C ILE A 68 -3.46 -6.83 -9.10
N GLY A 69 -2.50 -6.76 -10.03
CA GLY A 69 -2.75 -6.99 -11.44
C GLY A 69 -3.16 -8.44 -11.73
N VAL A 70 -3.85 -8.65 -12.85
CA VAL A 70 -4.28 -10.00 -13.29
C VAL A 70 -3.07 -10.93 -13.47
N ASN A 71 -1.92 -10.41 -13.91
CA ASN A 71 -0.70 -11.21 -14.07
C ASN A 71 -0.20 -11.79 -12.73
N ALA A 72 -0.24 -10.98 -11.66
CA ALA A 72 0.09 -11.48 -10.33
C ALA A 72 -0.92 -12.51 -9.83
N MET A 73 -2.23 -12.30 -10.07
CA MET A 73 -3.24 -13.31 -9.75
C MET A 73 -2.95 -14.63 -10.46
N GLN A 74 -2.62 -14.59 -11.76
CA GLN A 74 -2.26 -15.78 -12.54
C GLN A 74 -1.05 -16.51 -11.94
N ALA A 75 0.02 -15.76 -11.61
CA ALA A 75 1.22 -16.34 -11.02
C ALA A 75 0.95 -17.02 -9.67
N LEU A 76 0.12 -16.38 -8.83
CA LEU A 76 -0.26 -16.91 -7.52
C LEU A 76 -1.10 -18.18 -7.66
N LEU A 77 -2.11 -18.17 -8.52
CA LEU A 77 -2.97 -19.32 -8.80
C LEU A 77 -2.17 -20.50 -9.38
N ALA A 78 -1.30 -20.24 -10.36
CA ALA A 78 -0.46 -21.27 -10.95
C ALA A 78 0.46 -21.94 -9.92
N ARG A 79 1.06 -21.15 -9.03
CA ARG A 79 1.86 -21.70 -7.91
C ARG A 79 1.03 -22.53 -6.95
N GLY A 80 -0.24 -22.18 -6.75
CA GLY A 80 -1.19 -22.95 -5.94
C GLY A 80 -1.76 -24.17 -6.66
N GLY A 81 -1.24 -24.52 -7.86
CA GLY A 81 -1.68 -25.68 -8.62
C GLY A 81 -3.02 -25.49 -9.36
N VAL A 82 -3.50 -24.25 -9.46
CA VAL A 82 -4.72 -23.94 -10.23
C VAL A 82 -4.34 -23.82 -11.70
N THR A 83 -5.12 -24.49 -12.56
CA THR A 83 -5.04 -24.37 -14.02
C THR A 83 -6.33 -23.78 -14.55
N TRP A 84 -6.30 -23.18 -15.74
CA TRP A 84 -7.48 -22.61 -16.35
C TRP A 84 -7.47 -22.73 -17.87
N THR A 85 -8.65 -22.68 -18.45
CA THR A 85 -8.88 -22.56 -19.90
C THR A 85 -9.77 -21.36 -20.15
N VAL A 86 -9.52 -20.65 -21.23
CA VAL A 86 -10.23 -19.43 -21.61
C VAL A 86 -11.05 -19.71 -22.88
N ASN A 87 -12.30 -19.28 -22.86
CA ASN A 87 -13.19 -19.27 -24.01
C ASN A 87 -13.67 -17.82 -24.23
N GLU A 88 -13.21 -17.22 -25.32
CA GLU A 88 -13.56 -15.86 -25.71
C GLU A 88 -14.49 -15.87 -26.92
N GLY A 89 -15.51 -15.05 -26.88
CA GLY A 89 -16.43 -14.88 -27.95
C GLY A 89 -16.85 -13.43 -28.15
N ASP A 90 -17.72 -13.19 -29.11
CA ASP A 90 -18.22 -11.83 -29.32
C ASP A 90 -19.05 -11.37 -28.12
N GLY A 91 -18.47 -10.45 -27.36
CA GLY A 91 -19.13 -9.83 -26.22
C GLY A 91 -19.09 -10.61 -24.91
N PHE A 92 -18.25 -11.64 -24.77
CA PHE A 92 -18.03 -12.33 -23.51
C PHE A 92 -16.63 -12.91 -23.39
N CYS A 93 -16.21 -13.13 -22.16
CA CYS A 93 -15.10 -13.99 -21.81
C CYS A 93 -15.54 -14.95 -20.69
N GLU A 94 -15.15 -16.21 -20.84
CA GLU A 94 -15.44 -17.29 -19.90
C GLU A 94 -14.14 -18.00 -19.54
N VAL A 95 -13.86 -18.14 -18.25
CA VAL A 95 -12.68 -18.82 -17.73
C VAL A 95 -13.12 -20.00 -16.89
N THR A 96 -12.68 -21.19 -17.26
CA THR A 96 -12.90 -22.41 -16.49
C THR A 96 -11.66 -22.73 -15.70
N PHE A 97 -11.76 -22.66 -14.39
CA PHE A 97 -10.69 -22.95 -13.44
C PHE A 97 -10.77 -24.38 -12.94
N ARG A 98 -9.61 -25.02 -12.74
CA ARG A 98 -9.48 -26.33 -12.13
C ARG A 98 -8.44 -26.29 -11.04
N ARG A 99 -8.81 -26.82 -9.87
CA ARG A 99 -7.92 -26.93 -8.72
C ARG A 99 -8.00 -28.39 -8.20
N PRO A 100 -6.87 -29.04 -7.89
CA PRO A 100 -6.89 -30.40 -7.35
C PRO A 100 -7.76 -30.50 -6.10
N GLY A 101 -8.68 -31.49 -6.11
CA GLY A 101 -9.63 -31.71 -5.00
C GLY A 101 -10.85 -30.79 -5.00
N TRP A 102 -11.04 -29.97 -6.03
CA TRP A 102 -12.20 -29.07 -6.18
C TRP A 102 -12.94 -29.39 -7.49
N GLU A 103 -14.24 -29.16 -7.50
CA GLU A 103 -15.00 -29.18 -8.76
C GLU A 103 -14.58 -28.02 -9.67
N PRO A 104 -14.56 -28.25 -11.01
CA PRO A 104 -14.27 -27.18 -11.95
C PRO A 104 -15.22 -26.00 -11.80
N MET A 105 -14.68 -24.80 -11.80
CA MET A 105 -15.47 -23.59 -11.61
C MET A 105 -15.39 -22.69 -12.85
N VAL A 106 -16.56 -22.28 -13.33
CA VAL A 106 -16.69 -21.38 -14.48
C VAL A 106 -16.96 -19.95 -14.00
N SER A 107 -16.18 -19.01 -14.51
CA SER A 107 -16.41 -17.58 -14.35
C SER A 107 -16.57 -16.91 -15.69
N LYS A 108 -17.70 -16.24 -15.90
CA LYS A 108 -18.03 -15.57 -17.15
C LYS A 108 -18.31 -14.09 -16.89
N TYR A 109 -17.85 -13.24 -17.80
CA TYR A 109 -18.18 -11.83 -17.83
C TYR A 109 -18.60 -11.41 -19.23
N THR A 110 -19.63 -10.58 -19.34
CA THR A 110 -20.26 -10.21 -20.61
C THR A 110 -20.31 -8.71 -20.84
N ILE A 111 -20.45 -8.30 -22.10
CA ILE A 111 -20.70 -6.89 -22.48
C ILE A 111 -21.98 -6.37 -21.82
N ALA A 112 -23.01 -7.20 -21.67
CA ALA A 112 -24.25 -6.80 -21.01
C ALA A 112 -24.02 -6.43 -19.54
N GLU A 113 -23.17 -7.20 -18.83
CA GLU A 113 -22.75 -6.88 -17.45
C GLU A 113 -21.94 -5.58 -17.40
N ALA A 114 -21.00 -5.41 -18.33
CA ALA A 114 -20.20 -4.19 -18.43
C ALA A 114 -21.08 -2.96 -18.73
N GLN A 115 -22.09 -3.11 -19.56
CA GLN A 115 -23.05 -2.05 -19.86
C GLN A 115 -23.92 -1.71 -18.66
N ALA A 116 -24.44 -2.71 -17.95
CA ALA A 116 -25.20 -2.51 -16.72
C ALA A 116 -24.39 -1.80 -15.64
N ALA A 117 -23.09 -2.11 -15.56
CA ALA A 117 -22.13 -1.43 -14.66
C ALA A 117 -21.62 -0.08 -15.21
N LYS A 118 -22.12 0.42 -16.34
CA LYS A 118 -21.73 1.70 -16.99
C LYS A 118 -20.24 1.80 -17.31
N LEU A 119 -19.58 0.68 -17.62
CA LEU A 119 -18.14 0.62 -17.86
C LEU A 119 -17.75 0.93 -19.31
N LEU A 120 -18.63 0.69 -20.28
CA LEU A 120 -18.30 0.74 -21.70
C LEU A 120 -17.85 2.11 -22.21
N SER A 121 -18.14 3.19 -21.48
CA SER A 121 -17.67 4.55 -21.80
C SER A 121 -16.29 4.88 -21.25
N LYS A 122 -15.73 4.04 -20.38
CA LYS A 122 -14.40 4.26 -19.79
C LYS A 122 -13.31 3.96 -20.83
N ALA A 123 -12.22 4.75 -20.81
CA ALA A 123 -11.15 4.68 -21.80
C ALA A 123 -10.60 3.26 -22.01
N ASN A 124 -10.33 2.51 -20.93
CA ASN A 124 -9.82 1.14 -21.01
C ASN A 124 -10.81 0.20 -21.74
N TRP A 125 -12.12 0.36 -21.50
CA TRP A 125 -13.15 -0.44 -22.13
C TRP A 125 -13.34 -0.09 -23.61
N VAL A 126 -13.22 1.19 -23.96
CA VAL A 126 -13.27 1.63 -25.35
C VAL A 126 -12.10 1.08 -26.15
N GLN A 127 -10.89 1.13 -25.59
CA GLN A 127 -9.66 0.76 -26.30
C GLN A 127 -9.38 -0.75 -26.29
N ASN A 128 -9.67 -1.44 -25.18
CA ASN A 128 -9.22 -2.81 -24.92
C ASN A 128 -10.36 -3.72 -24.41
N LYS A 129 -11.51 -3.68 -25.06
CA LYS A 129 -12.74 -4.38 -24.63
C LYS A 129 -12.53 -5.86 -24.31
N THR A 130 -11.88 -6.61 -25.19
CA THR A 130 -11.61 -8.04 -25.00
C THR A 130 -10.72 -8.30 -23.79
N ALA A 131 -9.64 -7.52 -23.63
CA ALA A 131 -8.76 -7.63 -22.47
C ALA A 131 -9.50 -7.30 -21.15
N MET A 132 -10.41 -6.34 -21.16
CA MET A 132 -11.23 -5.98 -19.99
C MET A 132 -12.23 -7.08 -19.64
N LEU A 133 -12.88 -7.72 -20.66
CA LEU A 133 -13.73 -8.87 -20.42
C LEU A 133 -12.96 -10.03 -19.79
N TYR A 134 -11.77 -10.33 -20.32
CA TYR A 134 -10.89 -11.33 -19.73
C TYR A 134 -10.49 -10.98 -18.30
N ALA A 135 -10.01 -9.77 -18.06
CA ALA A 135 -9.57 -9.34 -16.73
C ALA A 135 -10.70 -9.51 -15.68
N ARG A 136 -11.94 -9.14 -16.04
CA ARG A 136 -13.12 -9.29 -15.17
C ARG A 136 -13.53 -10.75 -14.94
N ALA A 137 -13.58 -11.54 -15.99
CA ALA A 137 -13.89 -12.96 -15.88
C ALA A 137 -12.84 -13.68 -15.04
N PHE A 138 -11.55 -13.37 -15.28
CA PHE A 138 -10.45 -14.00 -14.56
C PHE A 138 -10.43 -13.59 -13.08
N SER A 139 -10.41 -12.29 -12.76
CA SER A 139 -10.31 -11.81 -11.38
C SER A 139 -11.47 -12.28 -10.51
N ARG A 140 -12.69 -12.26 -11.06
CA ARG A 140 -13.91 -12.80 -10.40
C ARG A 140 -13.74 -14.28 -10.06
N GLY A 141 -13.24 -15.08 -10.99
CA GLY A 141 -13.00 -16.50 -10.79
C GLY A 141 -11.84 -16.77 -9.85
N ALA A 142 -10.74 -16.04 -10.00
CA ALA A 142 -9.55 -16.15 -9.16
C ALA A 142 -9.87 -15.99 -7.69
N ARG A 143 -10.65 -14.97 -7.32
CA ARG A 143 -11.07 -14.73 -5.94
C ARG A 143 -11.93 -15.85 -5.35
N ARG A 144 -12.66 -16.59 -6.19
CA ARG A 144 -13.52 -17.70 -5.72
C ARG A 144 -12.74 -18.99 -5.55
N ILE A 145 -11.86 -19.33 -6.52
CA ILE A 145 -11.12 -20.59 -6.51
C ILE A 145 -9.87 -20.56 -5.65
N GLY A 146 -9.30 -19.38 -5.45
CA GLY A 146 -8.00 -19.17 -4.80
C GLY A 146 -7.98 -18.03 -3.79
N ALA A 147 -9.06 -17.83 -3.03
CA ALA A 147 -9.11 -16.82 -1.97
C ALA A 147 -7.96 -16.97 -0.96
N ASP A 148 -7.59 -18.20 -0.64
CA ASP A 148 -6.45 -18.56 0.21
C ASP A 148 -5.09 -18.21 -0.40
N LEU A 149 -4.98 -18.20 -1.74
CA LEU A 149 -3.77 -17.85 -2.47
C LEU A 149 -3.65 -16.33 -2.68
N LEU A 150 -4.76 -15.61 -2.53
CA LEU A 150 -4.89 -14.18 -2.76
C LEU A 150 -5.15 -13.39 -1.47
N ASN A 151 -4.74 -13.91 -0.31
CA ASN A 151 -4.92 -13.28 1.01
C ASN A 151 -6.32 -12.67 1.21
N GLY A 152 -7.37 -13.48 1.01
CA GLY A 152 -8.74 -13.05 1.22
C GLY A 152 -9.42 -12.41 0.01
N GLY A 153 -8.79 -12.47 -1.17
CA GLY A 153 -9.46 -12.08 -2.42
C GLY A 153 -9.23 -10.63 -2.83
N MET A 154 -7.99 -10.30 -3.14
CA MET A 154 -7.63 -8.96 -3.67
C MET A 154 -8.33 -8.62 -4.99
N TYR A 155 -8.65 -7.37 -5.16
CA TYR A 155 -9.24 -6.82 -6.38
C TYR A 155 -8.15 -6.31 -7.34
N THR A 156 -8.50 -6.17 -8.62
CA THR A 156 -7.63 -5.49 -9.58
C THR A 156 -7.76 -3.98 -9.46
N PRO A 157 -6.75 -3.21 -9.92
CA PRO A 157 -6.82 -1.75 -9.94
C PRO A 157 -8.04 -1.21 -10.68
N ASP A 158 -8.42 -1.86 -11.79
CA ASP A 158 -9.56 -1.43 -12.59
C ASP A 158 -10.90 -1.71 -11.88
N GLU A 159 -11.01 -2.82 -11.14
CA GLU A 159 -12.22 -3.10 -10.34
C GLU A 159 -12.42 -2.07 -9.23
N ILE A 160 -11.36 -1.64 -8.55
CA ILE A 160 -11.45 -0.60 -7.52
C ILE A 160 -11.85 0.74 -8.14
N ARG A 161 -11.16 1.17 -9.21
CA ARG A 161 -11.50 2.42 -9.91
C ARG A 161 -12.90 2.42 -10.53
N ASP A 162 -13.42 1.26 -10.84
CA ASP A 162 -14.76 1.09 -11.39
C ASP A 162 -15.86 1.06 -10.31
N GLY A 163 -15.49 1.08 -9.02
CA GLY A 163 -16.42 1.10 -7.91
C GLY A 163 -17.09 -0.25 -7.64
N GLU A 164 -16.51 -1.37 -8.09
CA GLU A 164 -17.01 -2.72 -7.78
C GLU A 164 -16.74 -3.13 -6.32
N VAL A 165 -15.79 -2.47 -5.69
CA VAL A 165 -15.53 -2.64 -4.26
C VAL A 165 -16.50 -1.74 -3.51
N ARG A 166 -17.44 -2.33 -2.77
CA ARG A 166 -18.23 -1.56 -1.81
C ARG A 166 -17.28 -0.92 -0.81
N GLU A 167 -17.33 0.39 -0.69
CA GLU A 167 -16.68 1.09 0.41
C GLU A 167 -17.29 0.53 1.70
N PHE A 168 -16.50 -0.24 2.44
CA PHE A 168 -16.64 -0.21 3.87
C PHE A 168 -16.06 1.14 4.27
N ASP A 169 -16.89 2.00 4.77
CA ASP A 169 -16.51 3.32 5.26
C ASP A 169 -15.73 3.16 6.57
N ASP A 170 -14.54 2.55 6.47
CA ASP A 170 -13.56 2.57 7.55
C ASP A 170 -12.80 3.90 7.57
N THR A 171 -13.10 4.82 6.64
CA THR A 171 -12.43 6.12 6.54
C THR A 171 -13.11 7.19 7.37
N ALA A 172 -14.21 6.88 8.03
CA ALA A 172 -14.85 7.82 8.97
C ALA A 172 -13.91 8.25 10.12
N ASP A 173 -12.78 7.54 10.32
CA ASP A 173 -11.84 7.80 11.41
C ASP A 173 -10.38 8.06 10.99
N VAL A 174 -10.03 8.21 9.70
CA VAL A 174 -8.62 8.30 9.26
C VAL A 174 -8.22 9.66 8.68
N GLU A 175 -9.09 10.64 8.69
CA GLU A 175 -8.70 12.06 8.56
C GLU A 175 -8.64 12.76 9.93
N ALA A 176 -8.26 12.06 10.98
CA ALA A 176 -7.72 12.74 12.14
C ALA A 176 -6.36 13.33 11.69
N GLU A 177 -6.28 14.65 11.58
CA GLU A 177 -4.99 15.33 11.54
C GLU A 177 -4.09 14.68 12.59
N PRO A 178 -2.84 14.31 12.24
CA PRO A 178 -1.96 13.66 13.20
C PRO A 178 -1.95 14.50 14.47
N ASP A 179 -2.16 13.85 15.62
CA ASP A 179 -2.22 14.51 16.92
C ASP A 179 -1.05 15.50 17.01
N LYS A 180 -1.34 16.74 17.39
CA LYS A 180 -0.32 17.81 17.49
C LYS A 180 0.88 17.37 18.31
N ARG A 181 0.71 16.49 19.29
CA ARG A 181 1.79 15.88 20.07
C ARG A 181 2.67 14.98 19.20
N ASP A 182 2.08 14.23 18.28
CA ASP A 182 2.82 13.38 17.34
C ASP A 182 3.55 14.22 16.30
N GLN A 183 2.96 15.32 15.83
CA GLN A 183 3.63 16.29 14.97
C GLN A 183 4.85 16.89 15.68
N ILE A 184 4.71 17.36 16.92
CA ILE A 184 5.79 17.89 17.74
C ILE A 184 6.89 16.83 17.92
N ARG A 185 6.53 15.61 18.25
CA ARG A 185 7.48 14.50 18.42
C ARG A 185 8.29 14.24 17.14
N ASN A 186 7.64 14.18 16.00
CA ASN A 186 8.30 13.91 14.71
C ASN A 186 9.26 15.05 14.32
N MET A 187 8.85 16.31 14.54
CA MET A 187 9.73 17.45 14.32
C MET A 187 10.92 17.49 15.26
N LEU A 188 10.76 17.08 16.53
CA LEU A 188 11.86 16.95 17.46
C LEU A 188 12.86 15.88 17.02
N PHE A 189 12.39 14.77 16.43
CA PHE A 189 13.27 13.78 15.82
C PHE A 189 14.11 14.38 14.69
N ASP A 190 13.50 15.17 13.81
CA ASP A 190 14.23 15.87 12.74
C ASP A 190 15.28 16.83 13.29
N ILE A 191 14.93 17.61 14.32
CA ILE A 191 15.85 18.60 14.96
C ILE A 191 17.07 17.91 15.60
N VAL A 192 16.89 16.75 16.24
CA VAL A 192 18.00 16.00 16.85
C VAL A 192 18.74 15.09 15.86
N GLY A 193 18.33 15.09 14.59
CA GLY A 193 18.92 14.25 13.54
C GLY A 193 18.64 12.75 13.73
N HIS A 194 17.55 12.41 14.44
CA HIS A 194 17.18 11.03 14.65
C HIS A 194 16.20 10.58 13.54
N THR A 195 16.56 9.50 12.86
CA THR A 195 15.64 8.88 11.91
C THR A 195 14.77 7.84 12.63
N PRO A 196 13.51 7.60 12.19
CA PRO A 196 12.61 6.64 12.82
C PRO A 196 13.14 5.20 12.92
N PHE A 197 14.26 4.93 12.27
CA PHE A 197 14.86 3.61 12.08
C PHE A 197 16.13 3.37 12.87
N GLN A 198 16.61 4.38 13.57
CA GLN A 198 17.73 4.23 14.49
C GLN A 198 17.22 3.72 15.83
N PRO A 199 17.95 2.82 16.51
CA PRO A 199 17.56 2.40 17.85
C PRO A 199 17.59 3.59 18.81
N MET A 200 16.53 3.74 19.61
CA MET A 200 16.44 4.77 20.64
C MET A 200 17.50 4.54 21.73
N THR A 201 18.59 5.26 21.65
CA THR A 201 19.64 5.23 22.68
C THR A 201 19.33 6.18 23.84
N ALA A 202 19.97 5.98 24.99
CA ALA A 202 19.84 6.88 26.11
C ALA A 202 20.28 8.33 25.77
N ALA A 203 21.28 8.48 24.90
CA ALA A 203 21.74 9.78 24.41
C ALA A 203 20.69 10.49 23.56
N ILE A 204 20.02 9.76 22.63
CA ILE A 204 18.95 10.31 21.79
C ILE A 204 17.75 10.71 22.66
N ASN A 205 17.35 9.86 23.61
CA ASN A 205 16.28 10.20 24.55
C ASN A 205 16.60 11.45 25.39
N ALA A 206 17.83 11.61 25.83
CA ALA A 206 18.25 12.79 26.56
C ALA A 206 18.25 14.05 25.70
N ALA A 207 18.67 13.94 24.43
CA ALA A 207 18.63 15.04 23.45
C ALA A 207 17.19 15.47 23.16
N LEU A 208 16.30 14.53 22.89
CA LEU A 208 14.87 14.80 22.66
C LEU A 208 14.21 15.52 23.84
N ARG A 209 14.43 15.04 25.06
CA ARG A 209 13.91 15.70 26.28
C ARG A 209 14.44 17.12 26.45
N ARG A 210 15.74 17.32 26.21
CA ARG A 210 16.34 18.64 26.28
C ARG A 210 15.75 19.63 25.29
N GLU A 211 15.61 19.22 24.00
CA GLU A 211 15.02 20.05 22.96
C GLU A 211 13.52 20.28 23.21
N CYS A 212 12.77 19.26 23.60
CA CYS A 212 11.38 19.40 23.95
C CYS A 212 11.20 20.41 25.10
N LYS A 213 11.96 20.28 26.16
CA LYS A 213 11.90 21.20 27.31
C LYS A 213 12.28 22.62 26.96
N ALA A 214 13.30 22.79 26.12
CA ALA A 214 13.76 24.12 25.70
C ALA A 214 12.70 24.85 24.84
N LEU A 215 11.97 24.12 23.99
CA LEU A 215 11.03 24.71 23.04
C LEU A 215 9.58 24.78 23.56
N THR A 216 9.19 23.88 24.44
CA THR A 216 7.80 23.76 24.91
C THR A 216 7.62 23.95 26.40
N GLY A 217 8.70 23.90 27.20
CA GLY A 217 8.69 23.91 28.65
C GLY A 217 8.40 22.54 29.29
N TYR A 218 8.12 21.52 28.54
CA TYR A 218 7.75 20.16 28.97
C TYR A 218 8.81 19.15 28.58
N ASP A 219 9.00 18.12 29.41
CA ASP A 219 10.02 17.09 29.14
C ASP A 219 9.67 16.15 27.97
N ARG A 220 8.38 15.97 27.68
CA ARG A 220 7.89 15.11 26.59
C ARG A 220 6.66 15.74 25.93
N PRO A 221 6.45 15.51 24.62
CA PRO A 221 5.24 15.99 23.93
C PRO A 221 3.93 15.53 24.59
N ALA A 222 3.92 14.33 25.18
CA ALA A 222 2.75 13.79 25.89
C ALA A 222 2.38 14.58 27.16
N ASP A 223 3.31 15.32 27.73
CA ASP A 223 3.10 16.09 28.95
C ASP A 223 2.58 17.52 28.67
N ILE A 224 2.47 17.94 27.39
CA ILE A 224 2.00 19.28 26.99
C ILE A 224 0.48 19.33 27.12
N PRO A 225 -0.08 20.30 27.87
CA PRO A 225 -1.51 20.51 27.96
C PRO A 225 -2.13 20.88 26.61
N ASP A 226 -3.42 20.54 26.39
CA ASP A 226 -4.10 20.76 25.11
C ASP A 226 -4.16 22.25 24.71
N ASP A 227 -4.33 23.13 25.66
CA ASP A 227 -4.38 24.58 25.44
C ASP A 227 -3.01 25.19 25.06
N LYS A 228 -1.90 24.45 25.22
CA LYS A 228 -0.54 24.83 24.88
C LYS A 228 0.01 24.19 23.61
N LEU A 229 -0.75 23.28 22.99
CA LEU A 229 -0.26 22.52 21.84
C LEU A 229 0.05 23.39 20.61
N ASP A 230 -0.77 24.40 20.33
CA ASP A 230 -0.56 25.31 19.18
C ASP A 230 0.69 26.18 19.37
N GLU A 231 0.93 26.69 20.57
CA GLU A 231 2.14 27.45 20.89
C GLU A 231 3.38 26.56 20.81
N ALA A 232 3.31 25.37 21.35
CA ALA A 232 4.41 24.39 21.30
C ALA A 232 4.73 23.99 19.85
N LEU A 233 3.72 23.73 19.05
CA LEU A 233 3.88 23.39 17.64
C LEU A 233 4.55 24.52 16.85
N ALA A 234 4.13 25.76 17.07
CA ALA A 234 4.72 26.94 16.42
C ALA A 234 6.20 27.10 16.80
N ASN A 235 6.57 26.91 18.08
CA ASN A 235 7.95 27.02 18.55
C ASN A 235 8.84 25.94 17.92
N VAL A 236 8.36 24.70 17.84
CA VAL A 236 9.12 23.59 17.27
C VAL A 236 9.27 23.76 15.75
N ASN A 237 8.25 24.22 15.06
CA ASN A 237 8.31 24.56 13.62
C ASN A 237 9.35 25.65 13.33
N ALA A 238 9.35 26.71 14.11
CA ALA A 238 10.34 27.80 13.98
C ALA A 238 11.77 27.28 14.16
N ARG A 239 12.00 26.42 15.12
CA ARG A 239 13.32 25.82 15.38
C ARG A 239 13.75 24.87 14.26
N ARG A 240 12.82 24.07 13.72
CA ARG A 240 13.07 23.16 12.59
C ARG A 240 13.51 23.94 11.36
N ALA A 241 12.83 25.03 11.01
CA ALA A 241 13.15 25.88 9.87
C ALA A 241 14.59 26.46 9.96
N LEU A 242 15.09 26.70 11.17
CA LEU A 242 16.47 27.14 11.39
C LEU A 242 17.52 26.03 11.29
N SER A 243 17.08 24.76 11.29
CA SER A 243 17.94 23.58 11.24
C SER A 243 18.10 23.02 9.81
N GLU A 244 17.25 23.43 8.87
CA GLU A 244 17.38 23.05 7.46
C GLU A 244 18.55 23.84 6.85
N PRO A 245 19.54 23.18 6.20
CA PRO A 245 20.59 23.89 5.49
C PRO A 245 19.95 24.70 4.37
N ALA A 246 20.28 25.99 4.28
CA ALA A 246 19.84 26.86 3.21
C ALA A 246 20.14 26.19 1.85
N GLU A 247 19.13 25.96 1.04
CA GLU A 247 19.31 25.53 -0.35
C GLU A 247 20.24 26.53 -1.03
N ILE A 248 21.43 26.06 -1.39
CA ILE A 248 22.34 26.82 -2.23
C ILE A 248 21.70 26.82 -3.62
N VAL A 249 20.98 27.91 -3.93
CA VAL A 249 20.57 28.23 -5.29
C VAL A 249 21.86 28.52 -6.07
N GLN A 250 22.24 27.56 -6.90
CA GLN A 250 23.17 27.75 -8.02
C GLN A 250 22.43 27.72 -9.33
#